data_7bf5b6a5502714db1dd46ce45e0b98bd
#
_entry.id   7bf5b6a5502714db1dd46ce45e0b98bd
#
_cell.length_a   1.000
_cell.length_b   1.000
_cell.length_c   1.000
_cell.angle_alpha   90.00
_cell.angle_beta   90.00
_cell.angle_gamma   90.00
#
_symmetry.space_group_name_H-M   'P 1'
#
loop_
_entity.id
_entity.type
_entity.pdbx_description
1 polymer ?
#
loop_
_entity_poly.entity_id
_entity_poly.type
_entity_poly.pdbx_seq_one_letter_code
_entity_poly.pdbx_strand_id
1 'polypeptide(L)'
;MIPKQKMKLVYGLVLYFLMVGVLCYAAFPVSPPEVPMRIMYDVTAGKVLFDHQTHTSESAYGLSCWDCHHHPVDDDAGLIACGTCHTATGDANGQPEVCLDCHDSDEIEDTEVMKRADAFHAQCIECHQDYGAGAVECAACHVIR
;
A
#
# COMPACT_ATOMS: atom_id res chain seq x y z
N MET A 1 -2.76 -7.65 55.26
CA MET A 1 -4.04 -8.05 54.64
C MET A 1 -4.80 -6.80 54.21
N ILE A 2 -5.12 -6.65 52.94
CA ILE A 2 -5.89 -5.51 52.45
C ILE A 2 -7.35 -5.69 52.87
N PRO A 3 -7.97 -4.70 53.53
CA PRO A 3 -9.35 -4.81 53.96
C PRO A 3 -10.29 -5.00 52.78
N LYS A 4 -11.28 -5.91 52.93
CA LYS A 4 -12.25 -6.31 51.88
C LYS A 4 -12.93 -5.10 51.21
N GLN A 5 -13.10 -4.00 51.95
CA GLN A 5 -13.73 -2.77 51.48
C GLN A 5 -12.84 -2.03 50.47
N LYS A 6 -11.52 -1.97 50.70
CA LYS A 6 -10.56 -1.38 49.76
C LYS A 6 -10.45 -2.21 48.46
N MET A 7 -10.56 -3.53 48.57
CA MET A 7 -10.55 -4.45 47.42
C MET A 7 -11.78 -4.24 46.55
N LYS A 8 -12.98 -4.06 47.12
CA LYS A 8 -14.20 -3.74 46.34
C LYS A 8 -14.07 -2.42 45.57
N LEU A 9 -13.45 -1.40 46.20
CA LEU A 9 -13.24 -0.10 45.57
C LEU A 9 -12.25 -0.22 44.40
N VAL A 10 -11.17 -0.98 44.54
CA VAL A 10 -10.20 -1.22 43.47
C VAL A 10 -10.88 -1.95 42.30
N TYR A 11 -11.63 -3.01 42.54
CA TYR A 11 -12.36 -3.72 41.49
C TYR A 11 -13.39 -2.82 40.81
N GLY A 12 -14.09 -1.98 41.57
CA GLY A 12 -15.02 -1.00 41.00
C GLY A 12 -14.37 0.01 40.08
N LEU A 13 -13.20 0.53 40.46
CA LEU A 13 -12.42 1.43 39.59
C LEU A 13 -11.89 0.75 38.35
N VAL A 14 -11.36 -0.47 38.47
CA VAL A 14 -10.89 -1.26 37.31
C VAL A 14 -12.03 -1.50 36.33
N LEU A 15 -13.20 -1.92 36.82
CA LEU A 15 -14.37 -2.17 36.00
C LEU A 15 -14.86 -0.88 35.31
N TYR A 16 -14.86 0.23 36.04
CA TYR A 16 -15.24 1.54 35.50
C TYR A 16 -14.32 1.96 34.35
N PHE A 17 -12.99 1.92 34.54
CA PHE A 17 -12.04 2.30 33.52
C PHE A 17 -12.07 1.35 32.33
N LEU A 18 -12.29 0.06 32.55
CA LEU A 18 -12.46 -0.90 31.48
C LEU A 18 -13.71 -0.59 30.63
N MET A 19 -14.85 -0.30 31.30
CA MET A 19 -16.07 0.12 30.61
C MET A 19 -15.87 1.42 29.82
N VAL A 20 -15.23 2.42 30.42
CA VAL A 20 -14.92 3.68 29.73
C VAL A 20 -14.03 3.43 28.52
N GLY A 21 -12.98 2.60 28.66
CA GLY A 21 -12.11 2.24 27.55
C GLY A 21 -12.84 1.54 26.40
N VAL A 22 -13.71 0.59 26.71
CA VAL A 22 -14.51 -0.11 25.69
C VAL A 22 -15.50 0.86 25.01
N LEU A 23 -16.15 1.73 25.78
CA LEU A 23 -17.06 2.72 25.22
C LEU A 23 -16.34 3.74 24.33
N CYS A 24 -15.17 4.22 24.74
CA CYS A 24 -14.34 5.11 23.92
C CYS A 24 -13.91 4.42 22.62
N TYR A 25 -13.44 3.17 22.70
CA TYR A 25 -13.05 2.40 21.52
C TYR A 25 -14.21 2.20 20.54
N ALA A 26 -15.41 1.89 21.08
CA ALA A 26 -16.60 1.70 20.24
C ALA A 26 -17.16 3.01 19.67
N ALA A 27 -17.03 4.13 20.41
CA ALA A 27 -17.55 5.44 19.98
C ALA A 27 -16.63 6.14 18.98
N PHE A 28 -15.33 5.80 18.98
CA PHE A 28 -14.33 6.40 18.08
C PHE A 28 -13.61 5.31 17.27
N PRO A 29 -14.31 4.66 16.32
CA PRO A 29 -13.68 3.67 15.46
C PRO A 29 -12.59 4.36 14.65
N VAL A 30 -11.38 3.81 14.66
CA VAL A 30 -10.30 4.26 13.81
C VAL A 30 -10.60 3.79 12.40
N SER A 31 -10.95 4.72 11.52
CA SER A 31 -11.05 4.41 10.08
C SER A 31 -9.64 4.24 9.52
N PRO A 32 -9.38 3.17 8.76
CA PRO A 32 -8.10 3.06 8.05
C PRO A 32 -7.96 4.24 7.08
N PRO A 33 -6.73 4.72 6.84
CA PRO A 33 -6.51 5.79 5.88
C PRO A 33 -6.95 5.33 4.49
N GLU A 34 -7.58 6.22 3.72
CA GLU A 34 -7.99 5.94 2.33
C GLU A 34 -6.80 5.59 1.45
N VAL A 35 -5.66 6.21 1.72
CA VAL A 35 -4.40 5.95 1.03
C VAL A 35 -3.48 5.17 1.97
N PRO A 36 -2.95 4.02 1.56
CA PRO A 36 -2.07 3.22 2.41
C PRO A 36 -0.78 4.00 2.72
N MET A 37 -0.41 4.07 3.99
CA MET A 37 0.86 4.71 4.39
C MET A 37 2.07 3.84 4.01
N ARG A 38 1.95 2.54 4.17
CA ARG A 38 3.00 1.55 3.88
C ARG A 38 2.41 0.33 3.22
N ILE A 39 3.09 -0.17 2.22
CA ILE A 39 2.68 -1.37 1.47
C ILE A 39 3.80 -2.40 1.60
N MET A 40 3.45 -3.61 1.98
CA MET A 40 4.37 -4.74 2.03
C MET A 40 4.10 -5.66 0.85
N TYR A 41 5.07 -5.75 -0.04
CA TYR A 41 5.04 -6.72 -1.13
C TYR A 41 5.74 -8.00 -0.69
N ASP A 42 5.03 -9.12 -0.77
CA ASP A 42 5.59 -10.46 -0.55
C ASP A 42 5.91 -11.06 -1.92
N VAL A 43 7.21 -11.21 -2.20
CA VAL A 43 7.70 -11.65 -3.50
C VAL A 43 8.71 -12.80 -3.33
N THR A 44 9.03 -13.50 -4.43
CA THR A 44 9.93 -14.67 -4.41
C THR A 44 11.31 -14.34 -3.82
N ALA A 45 11.81 -13.13 -4.03
CA ALA A 45 13.10 -12.68 -3.51
C ALA A 45 13.04 -12.14 -2.07
N GLY A 46 11.94 -12.34 -1.35
CA GLY A 46 11.74 -11.84 0.02
C GLY A 46 10.64 -10.77 0.09
N LYS A 47 10.67 -9.94 1.14
CA LYS A 47 9.67 -8.89 1.34
C LYS A 47 10.25 -7.53 0.97
N VAL A 48 9.44 -6.71 0.31
CA VAL A 48 9.77 -5.31 -0.02
C VAL A 48 8.78 -4.41 0.69
N LEU A 49 9.28 -3.51 1.52
CA LEU A 49 8.48 -2.49 2.17
C LEU A 49 8.54 -1.20 1.35
N PHE A 50 7.41 -0.78 0.84
CA PHE A 50 7.24 0.51 0.20
C PHE A 50 6.57 1.49 1.16
N ASP A 51 7.24 2.59 1.48
CA ASP A 51 6.69 3.66 2.31
C ASP A 51 6.01 4.70 1.41
N HIS A 52 4.73 4.46 1.13
CA HIS A 52 3.93 5.31 0.25
C HIS A 52 3.86 6.75 0.77
N GLN A 53 3.69 6.93 2.09
CA GLN A 53 3.60 8.25 2.69
C GLN A 53 4.88 9.06 2.49
N THR A 54 6.04 8.46 2.61
CA THR A 54 7.33 9.15 2.40
C THR A 54 7.46 9.65 0.96
N HIS A 55 6.95 8.90 -0.03
CA HIS A 55 7.02 9.29 -1.42
C HIS A 55 6.04 10.42 -1.77
N THR A 56 4.83 10.39 -1.21
CA THR A 56 3.73 11.29 -1.62
C THR A 56 3.55 12.51 -0.73
N SER A 57 4.05 12.50 0.52
CA SER A 57 3.90 13.62 1.45
C SER A 57 4.68 14.85 0.99
N GLU A 58 4.03 16.01 0.97
CA GLU A 58 4.66 17.33 0.70
C GLU A 58 5.81 17.64 1.66
N SER A 59 5.77 17.09 2.87
CA SER A 59 6.84 17.26 3.86
C SER A 59 8.03 16.31 3.65
N ALA A 60 7.96 15.41 2.67
CA ALA A 60 9.01 14.46 2.33
C ALA A 60 9.39 14.63 0.84
N TYR A 61 9.10 13.66 -0.04
CA TYR A 61 9.48 13.78 -1.45
C TYR A 61 8.43 14.51 -2.30
N GLY A 62 7.16 14.51 -1.90
CA GLY A 62 6.08 15.24 -2.58
C GLY A 62 5.81 14.81 -4.01
N LEU A 63 6.04 13.53 -4.33
CA LEU A 63 5.81 13.01 -5.67
C LEU A 63 4.32 13.04 -6.00
N SER A 64 3.99 13.35 -7.26
CA SER A 64 2.63 13.31 -7.74
C SER A 64 2.09 11.87 -7.76
N CYS A 65 0.79 11.71 -7.52
CA CYS A 65 0.14 10.40 -7.64
C CYS A 65 0.38 9.78 -9.03
N TRP A 66 0.41 10.61 -10.06
CA TRP A 66 0.56 10.21 -11.46
C TRP A 66 1.99 9.81 -11.86
N ASP A 67 2.98 10.14 -11.05
CA ASP A 67 4.36 9.67 -11.28
C ASP A 67 4.48 8.15 -11.13
N CYS A 68 3.55 7.54 -10.36
CA CYS A 68 3.49 6.10 -10.13
C CYS A 68 2.22 5.47 -10.70
N HIS A 69 1.07 6.14 -10.54
CA HIS A 69 -0.22 5.68 -11.05
C HIS A 69 -0.45 6.26 -12.46
N HIS A 70 0.21 5.66 -13.44
CA HIS A 70 0.21 6.15 -14.82
C HIS A 70 -1.02 5.74 -15.64
N HIS A 71 -1.93 4.93 -15.06
CA HIS A 71 -3.17 4.50 -15.68
C HIS A 71 -4.25 4.22 -14.61
N PRO A 72 -5.52 4.61 -14.81
CA PRO A 72 -6.05 5.43 -15.90
C PRO A 72 -5.62 6.90 -15.78
N VAL A 73 -5.67 7.60 -16.91
CA VAL A 73 -5.26 9.02 -17.01
C VAL A 73 -6.36 10.00 -16.59
N ASP A 74 -7.58 9.51 -16.34
CA ASP A 74 -8.74 10.34 -15.99
C ASP A 74 -8.94 10.41 -14.48
N ASP A 75 -9.11 11.63 -13.98
CA ASP A 75 -9.30 11.93 -12.54
C ASP A 75 -10.49 11.19 -11.89
N ASP A 76 -11.47 10.78 -12.68
CA ASP A 76 -12.70 10.12 -12.21
C ASP A 76 -12.55 8.60 -11.99
N ALA A 77 -11.50 7.96 -12.53
CA ALA A 77 -11.36 6.51 -12.51
C ALA A 77 -10.68 5.95 -11.24
N GLY A 78 -10.19 6.84 -10.36
CA GLY A 78 -9.50 6.45 -9.12
C GLY A 78 -8.08 5.90 -9.35
N LEU A 79 -7.34 5.77 -8.27
CA LEU A 79 -5.96 5.27 -8.30
C LEU A 79 -5.97 3.74 -8.20
N ILE A 80 -5.63 3.07 -9.30
CA ILE A 80 -5.62 1.60 -9.38
C ILE A 80 -4.27 1.06 -8.86
N ALA A 81 -4.31 -0.05 -8.12
CA ALA A 81 -3.09 -0.69 -7.63
C ALA A 81 -2.31 -1.34 -8.79
N CYS A 82 -0.98 -1.15 -8.80
CA CYS A 82 -0.09 -1.65 -9.87
C CYS A 82 -0.31 -3.14 -10.21
N GLY A 83 -0.51 -3.97 -9.18
CA GLY A 83 -0.72 -5.42 -9.34
C GLY A 83 -2.03 -5.82 -10.02
N THR A 84 -2.93 -4.89 -10.26
CA THR A 84 -4.17 -5.13 -11.00
C THR A 84 -3.87 -5.32 -12.50
N CYS A 85 -2.99 -4.49 -13.05
CA CYS A 85 -2.58 -4.58 -14.46
C CYS A 85 -1.28 -5.38 -14.64
N HIS A 86 -0.29 -5.15 -13.75
CA HIS A 86 0.99 -5.86 -13.79
C HIS A 86 0.92 -7.17 -12.99
N THR A 87 0.54 -8.27 -13.63
CA THR A 87 0.41 -9.58 -12.99
C THR A 87 1.74 -10.32 -12.90
N ALA A 88 1.83 -11.33 -12.00
CA ALA A 88 3.05 -12.13 -11.83
C ALA A 88 3.31 -13.07 -13.00
N THR A 89 2.25 -13.54 -13.60
CA THR A 89 2.27 -14.43 -14.77
C THR A 89 1.72 -13.64 -15.93
N GLY A 90 2.55 -12.94 -16.70
CA GLY A 90 2.05 -12.33 -17.92
C GLY A 90 1.33 -13.40 -18.75
N ASP A 91 0.05 -13.24 -19.02
CA ASP A 91 -0.67 -14.12 -19.93
C ASP A 91 -0.02 -14.05 -21.31
N ALA A 92 0.00 -15.19 -22.01
CA ALA A 92 0.66 -15.30 -23.32
C ALA A 92 0.10 -14.35 -24.40
N ASN A 93 -1.00 -13.64 -24.10
CA ASN A 93 -1.64 -12.63 -24.94
C ASN A 93 -1.54 -11.20 -24.38
N GLY A 94 -0.82 -10.99 -23.28
CA GLY A 94 -0.32 -9.67 -22.88
C GLY A 94 -1.30 -8.69 -22.24
N GLN A 95 -2.60 -8.88 -22.37
CA GLN A 95 -3.58 -7.92 -21.86
C GLN A 95 -4.29 -8.46 -20.61
N PRO A 96 -4.22 -7.75 -19.47
CA PRO A 96 -5.05 -8.06 -18.32
C PRO A 96 -6.54 -7.90 -18.69
N GLU A 97 -7.40 -8.81 -18.22
CA GLU A 97 -8.87 -8.72 -18.40
C GLU A 97 -9.43 -7.37 -17.93
N VAL A 98 -8.77 -6.77 -16.96
CA VAL A 98 -9.12 -5.46 -16.39
C VAL A 98 -9.09 -4.31 -17.41
N CYS A 99 -8.36 -4.44 -18.52
CA CYS A 99 -8.39 -3.44 -19.60
C CYS A 99 -9.77 -3.37 -20.25
N LEU A 100 -10.43 -4.52 -20.39
CA LEU A 100 -11.75 -4.66 -21.00
C LEU A 100 -12.89 -4.16 -20.11
N ASP A 101 -12.63 -3.84 -18.86
CA ASP A 101 -13.61 -3.21 -17.97
C ASP A 101 -13.88 -1.73 -18.35
N CYS A 102 -12.91 -1.10 -19.05
CA CYS A 102 -12.97 0.30 -19.43
C CYS A 102 -12.80 0.53 -20.94
N HIS A 103 -12.16 -0.40 -21.67
CA HIS A 103 -11.87 -0.29 -23.11
C HIS A 103 -12.55 -1.38 -23.92
N ASP A 104 -13.00 -1.06 -25.13
CA ASP A 104 -13.41 -2.07 -26.09
C ASP A 104 -12.17 -2.77 -26.68
N SER A 105 -12.32 -4.05 -27.05
CA SER A 105 -11.19 -4.89 -27.48
C SER A 105 -10.48 -4.39 -28.75
N ASP A 106 -11.13 -3.56 -29.54
CA ASP A 106 -10.61 -2.93 -30.77
C ASP A 106 -9.92 -1.58 -30.51
N GLU A 107 -10.08 -1.03 -29.29
CA GLU A 107 -9.37 0.16 -28.83
C GLU A 107 -8.00 -0.15 -28.25
N ILE A 108 -7.78 -1.41 -27.84
CA ILE A 108 -6.52 -1.86 -27.25
C ILE A 108 -5.62 -2.36 -28.39
N GLU A 109 -4.79 -1.47 -28.96
CA GLU A 109 -3.68 -1.89 -29.81
C GLU A 109 -2.68 -2.72 -29.00
N ASP A 110 -1.91 -3.62 -29.65
CA ASP A 110 -0.93 -4.55 -29.04
C ASP A 110 0.00 -3.86 -28.02
N THR A 111 -0.52 -3.60 -26.85
CA THR A 111 0.23 -3.01 -25.73
C THR A 111 0.79 -4.15 -24.90
N GLU A 112 2.07 -4.41 -25.02
CA GLU A 112 2.77 -5.37 -24.18
C GLU A 112 2.87 -4.80 -22.75
N VAL A 113 2.01 -5.29 -21.85
CA VAL A 113 2.06 -4.92 -20.45
C VAL A 113 3.22 -5.65 -19.78
N MET A 114 4.16 -4.90 -19.24
CA MET A 114 5.31 -5.47 -18.50
C MET A 114 4.85 -6.37 -17.36
N LYS A 115 5.57 -7.47 -17.14
CA LYS A 115 5.36 -8.31 -15.97
C LYS A 115 5.58 -7.50 -14.70
N ARG A 116 4.86 -7.87 -13.65
CA ARG A 116 4.90 -7.14 -12.37
C ARG A 116 6.31 -6.90 -11.83
N ALA A 117 7.19 -7.91 -11.88
CA ALA A 117 8.56 -7.76 -11.41
C ALA A 117 9.35 -6.72 -12.21
N ASP A 118 9.23 -6.76 -13.53
CA ASP A 118 9.94 -5.84 -14.43
C ASP A 118 9.40 -4.42 -14.30
N ALA A 119 8.07 -4.26 -14.21
CA ALA A 119 7.43 -2.97 -14.02
C ALA A 119 7.86 -2.29 -12.71
N PHE A 120 7.88 -3.04 -11.60
CA PHE A 120 8.31 -2.48 -10.31
C PHE A 120 9.81 -2.17 -10.29
N HIS A 121 10.65 -3.01 -10.90
CA HIS A 121 12.08 -2.73 -10.98
C HIS A 121 12.35 -1.48 -11.83
N ALA A 122 11.73 -1.35 -13.00
CA ALA A 122 11.84 -0.16 -13.81
C ALA A 122 11.37 1.08 -13.05
N GLN A 123 10.14 1.07 -12.53
CA GLN A 123 9.55 2.20 -11.84
C GLN A 123 10.38 2.67 -10.62
N CYS A 124 10.84 1.74 -9.79
CA CYS A 124 11.54 2.10 -8.56
C CYS A 124 13.03 2.41 -8.81
N ILE A 125 13.74 1.52 -9.52
CA ILE A 125 15.20 1.61 -9.67
C ILE A 125 15.58 2.77 -10.60
N GLU A 126 14.90 2.92 -11.74
CA GLU A 126 15.22 3.98 -12.68
C GLU A 126 14.99 5.35 -12.04
N CYS A 127 13.86 5.54 -11.36
CA CYS A 127 13.59 6.79 -10.66
C CYS A 127 14.63 7.08 -9.57
N HIS A 128 15.02 6.08 -8.75
CA HIS A 128 16.04 6.25 -7.72
C HIS A 128 17.43 6.56 -8.29
N GLN A 129 17.75 6.00 -9.46
CA GLN A 129 19.00 6.29 -10.18
C GLN A 129 19.01 7.71 -10.74
N ASP A 130 17.93 8.12 -11.37
CA ASP A 130 17.79 9.45 -11.96
C ASP A 130 17.76 10.56 -10.90
N TYR A 131 17.12 10.28 -9.76
CA TYR A 131 17.09 11.19 -8.61
C TYR A 131 18.41 11.21 -7.83
N GLY A 132 19.26 10.19 -8.01
CA GLY A 132 20.50 10.01 -7.25
C GLY A 132 20.30 9.71 -5.77
N ALA A 133 19.13 9.21 -5.39
CA ALA A 133 18.76 8.87 -4.02
C ALA A 133 17.74 7.72 -3.99
N GLY A 134 17.76 6.93 -2.91
CA GLY A 134 16.88 5.77 -2.75
C GLY A 134 17.58 4.44 -2.94
N ALA A 135 16.83 3.36 -2.79
CA ALA A 135 17.34 2.00 -2.86
C ALA A 135 17.45 1.54 -4.33
N VAL A 136 18.67 1.16 -4.76
CA VAL A 136 18.92 0.61 -6.12
C VAL A 136 19.47 -0.81 -6.09
N GLU A 137 20.03 -1.24 -4.94
CA GLU A 137 20.61 -2.57 -4.79
C GLU A 137 19.54 -3.58 -4.31
N CYS A 138 19.65 -4.83 -4.76
CA CYS A 138 18.70 -5.89 -4.42
C CYS A 138 18.43 -6.00 -2.90
N ALA A 139 19.50 -6.02 -2.10
CA ALA A 139 19.40 -6.17 -0.64
C ALA A 139 18.89 -4.90 0.08
N ALA A 140 18.86 -3.75 -0.60
CA ALA A 140 18.33 -2.52 -0.04
C ALA A 140 16.78 -2.48 -0.08
N CYS A 141 16.17 -3.21 -1.02
CA CYS A 141 14.73 -3.35 -1.16
C CYS A 141 14.24 -4.69 -0.59
N HIS A 142 14.92 -5.80 -0.90
CA HIS A 142 14.51 -7.14 -0.53
C HIS A 142 15.06 -7.57 0.82
N VAL A 143 14.16 -7.77 1.78
CA VAL A 143 14.53 -8.37 3.08
C VAL A 143 14.51 -9.89 2.91
N ILE A 144 15.69 -10.47 2.81
CA ILE A 144 15.87 -11.92 2.74
C ILE A 144 15.66 -12.47 4.16
N ARG A 145 14.81 -13.50 4.29
CA ARG A 145 14.60 -14.23 5.54
C ARG A 145 15.64 -15.31 5.72
#